data_001dd277c4f73273aa52da91d60290f3
#
_entry.id   001dd277c4f73273aa52da91d60290f3
#
_cell.length_a   1.000
_cell.length_b   1.000
_cell.length_c   1.000
_cell.angle_alpha   90.00
_cell.angle_beta   90.00
_cell.angle_gamma   90.00
#
_symmetry.space_group_name_H-M   'P 1'
#
loop_
_entity.id
_entity.type
_entity.pdbx_description
1 polymer ?
#
loop_
_entity_poly.entity_id
_entity_poly.type
_entity_poly.pdbx_seq_one_letter_code
_entity_poly.pdbx_strand_id
1 'polypeptide(L)'
;MKTIKITKMQGCGNDFVVLDYSEFEKSGLTMSELAKKICDRNFGVGADGMIIPDTKPNGETDIAWYFYNSDGSTAQMCGNGMRCFAKYVYDKKLVSSKSFSVKTLAGVIKPQILDDGNVKVNMGTPILEESKIPFKGEKIAHVKDKEFHITPVSMGNPHCVIFTDEDTLCMAKTYGPY
;
A
#
# COMPACT_ATOMS: atom_id res chain seq x y z
N MET A 1 8.12 30.73 -3.53
CA MET A 1 7.80 29.41 -2.96
C MET A 1 7.20 28.55 -4.06
N LYS A 2 7.70 27.33 -4.28
CA LYS A 2 7.12 26.42 -5.27
C LYS A 2 5.95 25.68 -4.63
N THR A 3 4.77 25.72 -5.23
CA THR A 3 3.59 24.98 -4.76
C THR A 3 3.51 23.65 -5.50
N ILE A 4 3.29 22.55 -4.76
CA ILE A 4 3.08 21.19 -5.27
C ILE A 4 1.61 20.83 -5.04
N LYS A 5 0.91 20.44 -6.10
CA LYS A 5 -0.48 19.96 -6.02
C LYS A 5 -0.48 18.48 -5.66
N ILE A 6 -1.28 18.12 -4.67
CA ILE A 6 -1.44 16.74 -4.21
C ILE A 6 -2.92 16.36 -4.09
N THR A 7 -3.18 15.08 -4.04
CA THR A 7 -4.47 14.51 -3.64
C THR A 7 -4.25 13.62 -2.43
N LYS A 8 -4.96 13.90 -1.33
CA LYS A 8 -4.95 13.03 -0.15
C LYS A 8 -6.02 11.96 -0.32
N MET A 9 -5.65 10.71 -0.15
CA MET A 9 -6.55 9.56 -0.29
C MET A 9 -6.36 8.59 0.88
N GLN A 10 -7.36 7.72 1.10
CA GLN A 10 -7.25 6.65 2.10
C GLN A 10 -8.00 5.39 1.63
N GLY A 11 -7.53 4.24 2.08
CA GLY A 11 -8.20 2.95 1.93
C GLY A 11 -8.14 2.18 3.23
N CYS A 12 -9.28 1.95 3.87
CA CYS A 12 -9.36 1.28 5.18
C CYS A 12 -8.51 1.95 6.28
N GLY A 13 -8.44 3.29 6.29
CA GLY A 13 -7.64 4.05 7.25
C GLY A 13 -6.17 4.21 6.92
N ASN A 14 -5.63 3.45 5.97
CA ASN A 14 -4.27 3.61 5.45
C ASN A 14 -4.26 4.75 4.44
N ASP A 15 -3.51 5.81 4.70
CA ASP A 15 -3.62 7.08 3.99
C ASP A 15 -2.40 7.39 3.12
N PHE A 16 -2.64 8.04 1.97
CA PHE A 16 -1.63 8.28 0.96
C PHE A 16 -1.69 9.71 0.43
N VAL A 17 -0.52 10.25 0.10
CA VAL A 17 -0.39 11.42 -0.77
C VAL A 17 -0.16 10.92 -2.19
N VAL A 18 -1.06 11.28 -3.10
CA VAL A 18 -0.94 10.98 -4.53
C VAL A 18 -0.70 12.27 -5.28
N LEU A 19 0.32 12.29 -6.16
CA LEU A 19 0.67 13.46 -6.97
C LEU A 19 1.14 13.04 -8.36
N ASP A 20 0.88 13.89 -9.34
CA ASP A 20 1.34 13.68 -10.71
C ASP A 20 2.87 13.78 -10.80
N TYR A 21 3.47 13.09 -11.77
CA TYR A 21 4.92 13.11 -11.98
C TYR A 21 5.46 14.54 -12.20
N SER A 22 4.74 15.37 -12.92
CA SER A 22 5.10 16.78 -13.14
C SER A 22 5.09 17.62 -11.84
N GLU A 23 4.28 17.26 -10.87
CA GLU A 23 4.29 17.91 -9.55
C GLU A 23 5.49 17.45 -8.71
N PHE A 24 5.87 16.18 -8.83
CA PHE A 24 7.11 15.67 -8.24
C PHE A 24 8.35 16.41 -8.78
N GLU A 25 8.46 16.60 -10.11
CA GLU A 25 9.60 17.31 -10.72
C GLU A 25 9.78 18.74 -10.17
N LYS A 26 8.68 19.43 -9.86
CA LYS A 26 8.73 20.78 -9.24
C LYS A 26 9.42 20.80 -7.89
N SER A 27 9.44 19.68 -7.17
CA SER A 27 10.07 19.60 -5.85
C SER A 27 11.59 19.82 -5.90
N GLY A 28 12.23 19.33 -6.97
CA GLY A 28 13.68 19.29 -7.09
C GLY A 28 14.36 18.31 -6.14
N LEU A 29 13.58 17.41 -5.53
CA LEU A 29 14.04 16.36 -4.60
C LEU A 29 14.04 15.00 -5.29
N THR A 30 14.70 14.02 -4.71
CA THR A 30 14.47 12.61 -5.05
C THR A 30 13.09 12.16 -4.53
N MET A 31 12.53 11.09 -5.09
CA MET A 31 11.23 10.55 -4.63
C MET A 31 11.28 10.13 -3.15
N SER A 32 12.39 9.52 -2.72
CA SER A 32 12.60 9.13 -1.33
C SER A 32 12.61 10.34 -0.37
N GLU A 33 13.32 11.40 -0.74
CA GLU A 33 13.37 12.63 0.07
C GLU A 33 12.02 13.35 0.12
N LEU A 34 11.31 13.40 -1.03
CA LEU A 34 9.98 13.97 -1.07
C LEU A 34 9.01 13.17 -0.21
N ALA A 35 9.04 11.83 -0.29
CA ALA A 35 8.19 10.97 0.52
C ALA A 35 8.39 11.23 2.02
N LYS A 36 9.64 11.28 2.50
CA LYS A 36 9.94 11.60 3.91
C LYS A 36 9.35 12.94 4.34
N LYS A 37 9.50 13.96 3.51
CA LYS A 37 9.04 15.31 3.85
C LYS A 37 7.52 15.45 3.77
N ILE A 38 6.90 14.92 2.70
CA ILE A 38 5.46 15.13 2.47
C ILE A 38 4.60 14.24 3.38
N CYS A 39 5.12 13.04 3.73
CA CYS A 39 4.43 12.11 4.61
C CYS A 39 4.64 12.38 6.10
N ASP A 40 5.54 13.29 6.47
CA ASP A 40 5.71 13.69 7.87
C ASP A 40 4.41 14.28 8.41
N ARG A 41 3.93 13.73 9.55
CA ARG A 41 2.63 14.13 10.13
C ARG A 41 2.66 15.44 10.89
N ASN A 42 3.86 15.93 11.21
CA ASN A 42 4.03 17.17 11.96
C ASN A 42 4.43 18.34 11.05
N PHE A 43 5.30 18.09 10.07
CA PHE A 43 5.89 19.14 9.23
C PHE A 43 5.52 19.02 7.74
N GLY A 44 4.83 17.95 7.34
CA GLY A 44 4.34 17.70 5.99
C GLY A 44 2.82 17.68 5.89
N VAL A 45 2.30 17.00 4.88
CA VAL A 45 0.87 16.70 4.73
C VAL A 45 0.45 15.60 5.71
N GLY A 46 1.38 14.69 6.01
CA GLY A 46 1.17 13.51 6.83
C GLY A 46 0.49 12.38 6.05
N ALA A 47 1.13 11.24 5.94
CA ALA A 47 0.57 10.04 5.31
C ALA A 47 1.42 8.80 5.65
N ASP A 48 0.86 7.61 5.40
CA ASP A 48 1.59 6.35 5.49
C ASP A 48 2.50 6.14 4.28
N GLY A 49 2.17 6.78 3.15
CA GLY A 49 2.99 6.67 1.95
C GLY A 49 2.66 7.69 0.87
N MET A 50 3.54 7.74 -0.13
CA MET A 50 3.43 8.59 -1.31
C MET A 50 3.32 7.73 -2.56
N ILE A 51 2.42 8.10 -3.48
CA ILE A 51 2.17 7.42 -4.75
C ILE A 51 2.31 8.41 -5.91
N ILE A 52 3.06 8.02 -6.95
CA ILE A 52 3.23 8.81 -8.17
C ILE A 52 2.91 7.92 -9.38
N PRO A 53 1.91 8.25 -10.22
CA PRO A 53 1.67 7.58 -11.48
C PRO A 53 2.82 7.79 -12.47
N ASP A 54 3.21 6.73 -13.16
CA ASP A 54 4.05 6.78 -14.34
C ASP A 54 3.22 6.43 -15.57
N THR A 55 2.90 7.43 -16.38
CA THR A 55 2.08 7.28 -17.58
C THR A 55 2.87 6.83 -18.81
N LYS A 56 4.17 6.60 -18.66
CA LYS A 56 5.06 6.13 -19.72
C LYS A 56 5.83 4.89 -19.28
N PRO A 57 5.13 3.81 -18.88
CA PRO A 57 5.80 2.60 -18.43
C PRO A 57 6.63 2.00 -19.56
N ASN A 58 7.86 1.56 -19.25
CA ASN A 58 8.62 0.73 -20.15
C ASN A 58 8.05 -0.68 -20.12
N GLY A 59 7.31 -1.10 -21.16
CA GLY A 59 6.73 -2.44 -21.28
C GLY A 59 5.27 -2.46 -21.69
N GLU A 60 4.61 -3.61 -21.52
CA GLU A 60 3.26 -3.93 -21.98
C GLU A 60 2.15 -3.62 -20.98
N THR A 61 2.36 -2.66 -20.07
CA THR A 61 1.34 -2.27 -19.09
C THR A 61 0.75 -0.91 -19.44
N ASP A 62 -0.51 -0.69 -19.06
CA ASP A 62 -1.21 0.57 -19.35
C ASP A 62 -0.61 1.74 -18.58
N ILE A 63 -0.11 1.48 -17.38
CA ILE A 63 0.47 2.48 -16.49
C ILE A 63 1.43 1.80 -15.50
N ALA A 64 2.31 2.58 -14.87
CA ALA A 64 3.10 2.12 -13.73
C ALA A 64 2.92 3.06 -12.53
N TRP A 65 3.42 2.65 -11.37
CA TRP A 65 3.43 3.49 -10.19
C TRP A 65 4.80 3.48 -9.50
N TYR A 66 5.13 4.60 -8.88
CA TYR A 66 6.15 4.67 -7.85
C TYR A 66 5.46 4.75 -6.50
N PHE A 67 5.81 3.85 -5.60
CA PHE A 67 5.26 3.80 -4.26
C PHE A 67 6.36 3.86 -3.21
N TYR A 68 6.26 4.82 -2.31
CA TYR A 68 7.20 5.05 -1.21
C TYR A 68 6.47 5.10 0.12
N ASN A 69 7.02 4.42 1.12
CA ASN A 69 6.58 4.55 2.50
C ASN A 69 6.96 5.94 3.06
N SER A 70 6.40 6.30 4.22
CA SER A 70 6.70 7.57 4.89
C SER A 70 8.16 7.73 5.30
N ASP A 71 8.90 6.62 5.48
CA ASP A 71 10.35 6.62 5.75
C ASP A 71 11.21 6.77 4.48
N GLY A 72 10.59 6.90 3.31
CA GLY A 72 11.25 7.01 2.01
C GLY A 72 11.75 5.68 1.43
N SER A 73 11.46 4.56 2.06
CA SER A 73 11.71 3.24 1.47
C SER A 73 10.68 2.91 0.39
N THR A 74 11.07 2.05 -0.57
CA THR A 74 10.13 1.52 -1.56
C THR A 74 9.39 0.31 -1.01
N ALA A 75 8.11 0.17 -1.34
CA ALA A 75 7.35 -1.04 -1.07
C ALA A 75 7.01 -1.78 -2.37
N GLN A 76 7.05 -3.11 -2.31
CA GLN A 76 6.76 -3.93 -3.48
C GLN A 76 5.29 -3.82 -3.89
N MET A 77 4.38 -3.85 -2.93
CA MET A 77 2.93 -3.78 -3.14
C MET A 77 2.21 -3.31 -1.87
N CYS A 78 1.12 -2.58 -2.08
CA CYS A 78 0.16 -2.21 -1.03
C CYS A 78 -1.25 -2.27 -1.62
N GLY A 79 -2.09 -3.20 -1.16
CA GLY A 79 -3.45 -3.36 -1.67
C GLY A 79 -4.33 -2.12 -1.43
N ASN A 80 -4.19 -1.47 -0.26
CA ASN A 80 -4.88 -0.21 0.05
C ASN A 80 -4.43 0.91 -0.89
N GLY A 81 -3.11 1.05 -1.08
CA GLY A 81 -2.52 2.01 -2.01
C GLY A 81 -2.93 1.77 -3.45
N MET A 82 -3.00 0.50 -3.89
CA MET A 82 -3.44 0.17 -5.24
C MET A 82 -4.90 0.57 -5.49
N ARG A 83 -5.79 0.43 -4.50
CA ARG A 83 -7.18 0.91 -4.65
C ARG A 83 -7.23 2.43 -4.79
N CYS A 84 -6.49 3.16 -3.98
CA CYS A 84 -6.38 4.61 -4.09
C CYS A 84 -5.78 5.03 -5.45
N PHE A 85 -4.69 4.39 -5.86
CA PHE A 85 -4.04 4.63 -7.15
C PHE A 85 -5.00 4.41 -8.32
N ALA A 86 -5.68 3.26 -8.34
CA ALA A 86 -6.60 2.92 -9.43
C ALA A 86 -7.73 3.94 -9.57
N LYS A 87 -8.33 4.34 -8.45
CA LYS A 87 -9.36 5.38 -8.43
C LYS A 87 -8.81 6.72 -8.94
N TYR A 88 -7.64 7.12 -8.47
CA TYR A 88 -6.98 8.37 -8.87
C TYR A 88 -6.73 8.43 -10.37
N VAL A 89 -6.06 7.42 -10.94
CA VAL A 89 -5.68 7.45 -12.36
C VAL A 89 -6.89 7.36 -13.29
N TYR A 90 -7.96 6.67 -12.86
CA TYR A 90 -9.22 6.61 -13.59
C TYR A 90 -9.95 7.96 -13.58
N ASP A 91 -10.11 8.59 -12.41
CA ASP A 91 -10.77 9.88 -12.26
C ASP A 91 -10.01 11.01 -13.00
N LYS A 92 -8.69 10.93 -13.03
CA LYS A 92 -7.82 11.84 -13.78
C LYS A 92 -7.75 11.52 -15.29
N LYS A 93 -8.43 10.45 -15.73
CA LYS A 93 -8.41 9.99 -17.14
C LYS A 93 -7.00 9.67 -17.66
N LEU A 94 -6.11 9.23 -16.77
CA LEU A 94 -4.78 8.74 -17.13
C LEU A 94 -4.85 7.32 -17.73
N VAL A 95 -5.94 6.62 -17.47
CA VAL A 95 -6.34 5.35 -18.10
C VAL A 95 -7.78 5.47 -18.61
N SER A 96 -8.10 4.77 -19.70
CA SER A 96 -9.41 4.87 -20.36
C SER A 96 -10.39 3.75 -19.93
N SER A 97 -9.87 2.63 -19.45
CA SER A 97 -10.66 1.46 -19.08
C SER A 97 -10.85 1.39 -17.56
N LYS A 98 -12.00 0.85 -17.11
CA LYS A 98 -12.22 0.49 -15.70
C LYS A 98 -11.33 -0.66 -15.22
N SER A 99 -10.79 -1.47 -16.13
CA SER A 99 -9.82 -2.54 -15.84
C SER A 99 -8.57 -2.29 -16.67
N PHE A 100 -7.43 -2.22 -16.01
CA PHE A 100 -6.15 -1.89 -16.63
C PHE A 100 -4.99 -2.57 -15.89
N SER A 101 -3.84 -2.61 -16.54
CA SER A 101 -2.62 -3.22 -16.02
C SER A 101 -1.69 -2.17 -15.42
N VAL A 102 -1.17 -2.44 -14.22
CA VAL A 102 -0.24 -1.57 -13.51
C VAL A 102 1.07 -2.30 -13.27
N LYS A 103 2.18 -1.73 -13.73
CA LYS A 103 3.52 -2.22 -13.39
C LYS A 103 3.88 -1.80 -11.97
N THR A 104 4.25 -2.78 -11.14
CA THR A 104 4.73 -2.59 -9.76
C THR A 104 6.03 -3.34 -9.53
N LEU A 105 6.68 -3.12 -8.39
CA LEU A 105 7.85 -3.92 -8.00
C LEU A 105 7.50 -5.39 -7.69
N ALA A 106 6.22 -5.68 -7.37
CA ALA A 106 5.72 -7.05 -7.19
C ALA A 106 5.26 -7.71 -8.51
N GLY A 107 5.47 -7.05 -9.66
CA GLY A 107 4.99 -7.51 -10.96
C GLY A 107 3.78 -6.73 -11.47
N VAL A 108 3.04 -7.31 -12.41
CA VAL A 108 1.87 -6.68 -13.02
C VAL A 108 0.62 -6.96 -12.20
N ILE A 109 -0.03 -5.91 -11.75
CA ILE A 109 -1.31 -5.96 -11.02
C ILE A 109 -2.42 -5.43 -11.92
N LYS A 110 -3.60 -6.03 -11.84
CA LYS A 110 -4.78 -5.64 -12.63
C LYS A 110 -5.93 -5.23 -11.72
N PRO A 111 -5.99 -3.95 -11.32
CA PRO A 111 -7.15 -3.42 -10.62
C PRO A 111 -8.35 -3.29 -11.55
N GLN A 112 -9.55 -3.30 -10.96
CA GLN A 112 -10.82 -3.09 -11.64
C GLN A 112 -11.69 -2.13 -10.82
N ILE A 113 -12.15 -1.07 -11.45
CA ILE A 113 -13.17 -0.17 -10.89
C ILE A 113 -14.54 -0.82 -11.10
N LEU A 114 -15.27 -1.06 -10.02
CA LEU A 114 -16.61 -1.62 -10.05
C LEU A 114 -17.67 -0.53 -10.27
N ASP A 115 -18.90 -0.94 -10.62
CA ASP A 115 -19.98 0.01 -10.90
C ASP A 115 -20.46 0.79 -9.68
N ASP A 116 -20.28 0.23 -8.49
CA ASP A 116 -20.56 0.87 -7.20
C ASP A 116 -19.43 1.84 -6.75
N GLY A 117 -18.39 2.00 -7.55
CA GLY A 117 -17.24 2.84 -7.26
C GLY A 117 -16.13 2.19 -6.41
N ASN A 118 -16.35 0.98 -5.94
CA ASN A 118 -15.31 0.20 -5.27
C ASN A 118 -14.22 -0.24 -6.24
N VAL A 119 -13.06 -0.61 -5.71
CA VAL A 119 -11.93 -1.12 -6.50
C VAL A 119 -11.60 -2.54 -6.08
N LYS A 120 -11.72 -3.46 -7.02
CA LYS A 120 -11.27 -4.85 -6.88
C LYS A 120 -9.82 -4.95 -7.33
N VAL A 121 -8.98 -5.57 -6.49
CA VAL A 121 -7.57 -5.85 -6.82
C VAL A 121 -7.31 -7.34 -6.63
N ASN A 122 -6.78 -7.98 -7.67
CA ASN A 122 -6.31 -9.35 -7.56
C ASN A 122 -4.91 -9.33 -6.94
N MET A 123 -4.81 -9.77 -5.69
CA MET A 123 -3.57 -9.82 -4.92
C MET A 123 -2.78 -11.13 -5.12
N GLY A 124 -3.24 -12.01 -6.01
CA GLY A 124 -2.66 -13.33 -6.22
C GLY A 124 -3.13 -14.35 -5.18
N THR A 125 -2.42 -15.48 -5.13
CA THR A 125 -2.69 -16.57 -4.19
C THR A 125 -1.90 -16.37 -2.91
N PRO A 126 -2.50 -16.52 -1.72
CA PRO A 126 -1.77 -16.46 -0.47
C PRO A 126 -0.72 -17.59 -0.38
N ILE A 127 0.46 -17.25 0.11
CA ILE A 127 1.53 -18.21 0.38
C ILE A 127 1.39 -18.63 1.85
N LEU A 128 1.15 -19.93 2.07
CA LEU A 128 1.03 -20.53 3.40
C LEU A 128 2.22 -21.44 3.72
N GLU A 129 3.08 -21.68 2.75
CA GLU A 129 4.29 -22.49 2.90
C GLU A 129 5.35 -21.71 3.68
N GLU A 130 5.65 -22.17 4.89
CA GLU A 130 6.54 -21.47 5.85
C GLU A 130 7.93 -21.19 5.30
N SER A 131 8.48 -22.09 4.49
CA SER A 131 9.79 -21.91 3.84
C SER A 131 9.86 -20.69 2.90
N LYS A 132 8.69 -20.19 2.46
CA LYS A 132 8.55 -19.03 1.56
C LYS A 132 8.09 -17.76 2.28
N ILE A 133 7.92 -17.82 3.60
CA ILE A 133 7.51 -16.70 4.43
C ILE A 133 8.66 -16.40 5.40
N PRO A 134 8.96 -15.15 5.74
CA PRO A 134 9.98 -14.81 6.74
C PRO A 134 9.49 -15.12 8.16
N PHE A 135 9.06 -16.34 8.38
CA PHE A 135 8.57 -16.86 9.65
C PHE A 135 9.56 -17.92 10.19
N LYS A 136 9.92 -17.80 11.46
CA LYS A 136 10.77 -18.77 12.15
C LYS A 136 10.19 -18.97 13.56
N GLY A 137 9.96 -20.20 13.94
CA GLY A 137 9.50 -20.55 15.29
C GLY A 137 8.21 -21.35 15.27
N GLU A 138 7.55 -21.38 16.41
CA GLU A 138 6.30 -22.11 16.62
C GLU A 138 5.09 -21.27 16.21
N LYS A 139 4.00 -21.93 15.81
CA LYS A 139 2.71 -21.29 15.52
C LYS A 139 1.93 -20.91 16.77
N ILE A 140 2.62 -20.79 17.87
CA ILE A 140 2.09 -20.38 19.16
C ILE A 140 2.90 -19.21 19.67
N ALA A 141 2.23 -18.10 19.95
CA ALA A 141 2.85 -16.93 20.55
C ALA A 141 2.31 -16.74 21.96
N HIS A 142 3.22 -16.63 22.93
CA HIS A 142 2.88 -16.29 24.31
C HIS A 142 3.09 -14.79 24.51
N VAL A 143 2.02 -14.06 24.75
CA VAL A 143 2.06 -12.61 24.96
C VAL A 143 1.39 -12.29 26.27
N LYS A 144 2.15 -11.80 27.24
CA LYS A 144 1.67 -11.56 28.61
C LYS A 144 1.14 -12.87 29.24
N ASP A 145 -0.13 -12.87 29.58
CA ASP A 145 -0.86 -13.94 30.23
C ASP A 145 -1.64 -14.83 29.25
N LYS A 146 -1.43 -14.64 27.93
CA LYS A 146 -2.25 -15.28 26.91
C LYS A 146 -1.42 -15.99 25.85
N GLU A 147 -1.95 -17.13 25.42
CA GLU A 147 -1.45 -17.92 24.30
C GLU A 147 -2.28 -17.62 23.04
N PHE A 148 -1.61 -17.47 21.91
CA PHE A 148 -2.22 -17.21 20.60
C PHE A 148 -1.77 -18.25 19.59
N HIS A 149 -2.73 -18.90 18.93
CA HIS A 149 -2.46 -19.68 17.74
C HIS A 149 -2.36 -18.75 16.53
N ILE A 150 -1.19 -18.74 15.90
CA ILE A 150 -0.89 -17.86 14.77
C ILE A 150 -0.89 -18.62 13.45
N THR A 151 -1.35 -17.96 12.40
CA THR A 151 -1.26 -18.44 11.02
C THR A 151 -0.39 -17.46 10.22
N PRO A 152 0.87 -17.82 9.91
CA PRO A 152 1.72 -17.00 9.06
C PRO A 152 1.23 -17.09 7.61
N VAL A 153 1.07 -15.94 6.95
CA VAL A 153 0.62 -15.84 5.57
C VAL A 153 1.41 -14.76 4.85
N SER A 154 1.77 -14.97 3.59
CA SER A 154 2.28 -13.91 2.73
C SER A 154 1.30 -13.61 1.61
N MET A 155 0.99 -12.33 1.43
CA MET A 155 0.25 -11.78 0.28
C MET A 155 1.17 -10.87 -0.56
N GLY A 156 2.47 -11.19 -0.63
CA GLY A 156 3.54 -10.33 -1.13
C GLY A 156 4.26 -9.57 0.00
N ASN A 157 3.59 -9.40 1.14
CA ASN A 157 4.16 -8.99 2.41
C ASN A 157 3.74 -9.98 3.51
N PRO A 158 4.53 -10.17 4.57
CA PRO A 158 4.23 -11.14 5.63
C PRO A 158 3.11 -10.63 6.55
N HIS A 159 2.24 -11.56 6.94
CA HIS A 159 1.17 -11.33 7.90
C HIS A 159 1.20 -12.40 8.99
N CYS A 160 0.88 -12.02 10.21
CA CYS A 160 0.57 -12.89 11.34
C CYS A 160 -0.94 -12.79 11.58
N VAL A 161 -1.68 -13.85 11.25
CA VAL A 161 -3.14 -13.88 11.40
C VAL A 161 -3.50 -14.68 12.64
N ILE A 162 -4.35 -14.11 13.49
CA ILE A 162 -4.90 -14.73 14.68
C ILE A 162 -6.42 -14.74 14.54
N PHE A 163 -7.03 -15.93 14.61
CA PHE A 163 -8.48 -16.09 14.69
C PHE A 163 -8.91 -16.07 16.15
N THR A 164 -9.93 -15.28 16.47
CA THR A 164 -10.46 -15.16 17.83
C THR A 164 -11.94 -14.84 17.80
N ASP A 165 -12.68 -15.34 18.79
CA ASP A 165 -14.09 -14.99 19.04
C ASP A 165 -14.24 -13.78 19.98
N GLU A 166 -13.10 -13.26 20.50
CA GLU A 166 -13.08 -12.10 21.38
C GLU A 166 -13.12 -10.77 20.57
N ASP A 167 -13.37 -9.66 21.27
CA ASP A 167 -13.31 -8.32 20.66
C ASP A 167 -11.93 -8.03 20.07
N THR A 168 -11.85 -8.03 18.76
CA THR A 168 -10.59 -7.87 18.01
C THR A 168 -9.91 -6.54 18.27
N LEU A 169 -10.66 -5.47 18.52
CA LEU A 169 -10.10 -4.15 18.80
C LEU A 169 -9.47 -4.12 20.20
N CYS A 170 -10.13 -4.72 21.18
CA CYS A 170 -9.60 -4.90 22.54
C CYS A 170 -8.32 -5.72 22.51
N MET A 171 -8.36 -6.86 21.79
CA MET A 171 -7.21 -7.75 21.62
C MET A 171 -6.02 -7.04 20.98
N ALA A 172 -6.24 -6.33 19.87
CA ALA A 172 -5.19 -5.60 19.18
C ALA A 172 -4.56 -4.50 20.06
N LYS A 173 -5.36 -3.79 20.85
CA LYS A 173 -4.84 -2.75 21.77
C LYS A 173 -4.05 -3.33 22.94
N THR A 174 -4.50 -4.48 23.48
CA THR A 174 -3.94 -5.06 24.71
C THR A 174 -2.67 -5.86 24.45
N TYR A 175 -2.65 -6.62 23.36
CA TYR A 175 -1.60 -7.58 23.04
C TYR A 175 -0.77 -7.22 21.81
N GLY A 176 -1.35 -6.48 20.85
CA GLY A 176 -0.68 -6.11 19.60
C GLY A 176 0.65 -5.34 19.74
N PRO A 177 0.87 -4.50 20.77
CA PRO A 177 2.15 -3.82 20.97
C PRO A 177 3.31 -4.69 21.45
N TYR A 178 3.08 -5.95 21.81
CA TYR A 178 4.04 -6.89 22.39
C TYR A 178 4.31 -8.06 21.43
#